data_f629e3c61e99faf2fc2ef7f102845589
#
_entry.id   f629e3c61e99faf2fc2ef7f102845589
#
_cell.length_a   1.000
_cell.length_b   1.000
_cell.length_c   1.000
_cell.angle_alpha   90.00
_cell.angle_beta   90.00
_cell.angle_gamma   90.00
#
_symmetry.space_group_name_H-M   'P 1'
#
loop_
_entity.id
_entity.type
_entity.pdbx_description
1 polymer ?
#
loop_
_entity_poly.entity_id
_entity_poly.type
_entity_poly.pdbx_seq_one_letter_code
_entity_poly.pdbx_strand_id
1 'polypeptide(L)'
;MRTITLVYERHHYLYRWLKPMLAARKEFKKLGYKVKYQSIIDYFPVFSGGIQKTMEHFSIRSACRGKHDIVMMAFHHSTSDFCTKISSEKRAEILKQIKAHCKTLVWLDTADSTGTCMFDVMPYVDLYFKKQVLKNLDDYCRDIYGARTFCEYYHNLLGIEDETITKRYYPHTEKQYLHKLRVAWNVGIGDLYAVRPIQLISHPFSVTKPVFLSPDRERTLDVQYR
;
A
#
# COMPACT_ATOMS: atom_id res chain seq x y z
N MET A 1 5.76 -17.10 17.71
CA MET A 1 5.22 -15.78 17.31
C MET A 1 5.37 -15.66 15.81
N ARG A 2 4.27 -15.43 15.07
CA ARG A 2 4.27 -15.29 13.61
C ARG A 2 4.92 -13.98 13.19
N THR A 3 5.49 -13.92 11.99
CA THR A 3 6.17 -12.72 11.49
C THR A 3 5.41 -12.08 10.36
N ILE A 4 5.28 -10.74 10.39
CA ILE A 4 4.86 -9.92 9.27
C ILE A 4 6.13 -9.24 8.76
N THR A 5 6.58 -9.62 7.57
CA THR A 5 7.75 -9.05 6.92
C THR A 5 7.30 -8.00 5.93
N LEU A 6 7.70 -6.74 6.15
CA LEU A 6 7.38 -5.63 5.27
C LEU A 6 8.46 -5.53 4.19
N VAL A 7 8.04 -5.57 2.93
CA VAL A 7 8.86 -5.36 1.74
C VAL A 7 8.38 -4.09 1.07
N TYR A 8 9.21 -3.06 1.06
CA TYR A 8 8.79 -1.75 0.58
C TYR A 8 9.96 -0.96 0.01
N GLU A 9 9.64 0.01 -0.83
CA GLU A 9 10.62 1.00 -1.28
C GLU A 9 10.77 2.11 -0.24
N ARG A 10 11.94 2.77 -0.29
CA ARG A 10 12.20 3.94 0.56
C ARG A 10 11.58 5.19 -0.06
N HIS A 11 10.31 5.44 0.25
CA HIS A 11 9.60 6.61 -0.22
C HIS A 11 8.83 7.26 0.94
N HIS A 12 8.89 8.60 1.06
CA HIS A 12 8.27 9.33 2.17
C HIS A 12 6.77 9.06 2.31
N TYR A 13 6.09 8.84 1.19
CA TYR A 13 4.67 8.53 1.16
C TYR A 13 4.36 7.15 1.74
N LEU A 14 5.23 6.17 1.51
CA LEU A 14 5.05 4.82 2.06
C LEU A 14 5.22 4.79 3.57
N TYR A 15 6.07 5.63 4.13
CA TYR A 15 6.16 5.75 5.58
C TYR A 15 4.85 6.20 6.21
N ARG A 16 4.09 7.07 5.54
CA ARG A 16 2.75 7.48 5.98
C ARG A 16 1.80 6.29 6.01
N TRP A 17 1.86 5.45 4.98
CA TRP A 17 1.06 4.23 4.90
C TRP A 17 1.43 3.21 5.97
N LEU A 18 2.70 3.03 6.23
CA LEU A 18 3.20 2.03 7.17
C LEU A 18 3.18 2.51 8.62
N LYS A 19 3.08 3.81 8.86
CA LYS A 19 3.10 4.40 10.21
C LYS A 19 2.06 3.80 11.17
N PRO A 20 0.81 3.54 10.80
CA PRO A 20 -0.15 2.87 11.68
C PRO A 20 0.31 1.47 12.13
N MET A 21 0.88 0.68 11.22
CA MET A 21 1.44 -0.63 11.59
C MET A 21 2.65 -0.50 12.53
N LEU A 22 3.49 0.53 12.31
CA LEU A 22 4.62 0.82 13.17
C LEU A 22 4.19 1.20 14.58
N ALA A 23 3.18 2.05 14.66
CA ALA A 23 2.61 2.51 15.92
C ALA A 23 1.93 1.37 16.68
N ALA A 24 1.23 0.47 15.98
CA ALA A 24 0.50 -0.66 16.54
C ALA A 24 1.39 -1.90 16.84
N ARG A 25 2.72 -1.78 16.82
CA ARG A 25 3.63 -2.94 17.02
C ARG A 25 3.42 -3.69 18.34
N LYS A 26 3.05 -2.98 19.40
CA LYS A 26 2.76 -3.59 20.71
C LYS A 26 1.49 -4.44 20.64
N GLU A 27 0.48 -3.95 19.97
CA GLU A 27 -0.80 -4.61 19.74
C GLU A 27 -0.63 -5.85 18.86
N PHE A 28 0.13 -5.74 17.77
CA PHE A 28 0.52 -6.90 16.96
C PHE A 28 1.24 -7.97 17.78
N LYS A 29 2.13 -7.55 18.70
CA LYS A 29 2.82 -8.49 19.60
C LYS A 29 1.84 -9.22 20.53
N LYS A 30 0.84 -8.52 21.09
CA LYS A 30 -0.23 -9.14 21.93
C LYS A 30 -1.02 -10.17 21.14
N LEU A 31 -1.25 -9.93 19.85
CA LEU A 31 -1.93 -10.85 18.94
C LEU A 31 -1.01 -11.98 18.42
N GLY A 32 0.21 -12.09 18.92
CA GLY A 32 1.17 -13.12 18.54
C GLY A 32 1.94 -12.85 17.24
N TYR A 33 1.97 -11.59 16.78
CA TYR A 33 2.69 -11.19 15.57
C TYR A 33 3.90 -10.30 15.88
N LYS A 34 4.98 -10.48 15.12
CA LYS A 34 6.16 -9.60 15.12
C LYS A 34 6.28 -8.94 13.75
N VAL A 35 6.18 -7.63 13.71
CA VAL A 35 6.43 -6.84 12.49
C VAL A 35 7.93 -6.68 12.30
N LYS A 36 8.45 -7.14 11.16
CA LYS A 36 9.85 -7.03 10.76
C LYS A 36 9.98 -6.10 9.56
N TYR A 37 10.91 -5.16 9.66
CA TYR A 37 11.36 -4.33 8.54
C TYR A 37 12.58 -4.98 7.92
N GLN A 38 12.70 -4.93 6.61
CA GLN A 38 13.84 -5.52 5.92
C GLN A 38 15.06 -4.59 5.83
N SER A 39 14.96 -3.34 6.28
CA SER A 39 16.06 -2.41 6.14
C SER A 39 16.37 -1.66 7.45
N ILE A 40 17.60 -1.83 7.94
CA ILE A 40 18.19 -1.01 9.00
C ILE A 40 18.53 0.40 8.48
N ILE A 41 18.79 0.53 7.19
CA ILE A 41 19.24 1.77 6.53
C ILE A 41 18.09 2.75 6.30
N ASP A 42 16.83 2.33 6.46
CA ASP A 42 15.65 3.19 6.38
C ASP A 42 15.67 4.37 7.37
N TYR A 43 16.50 4.29 8.38
CA TYR A 43 16.67 5.36 9.38
C TYR A 43 17.64 6.47 8.97
N PHE A 44 18.39 6.32 7.87
CA PHE A 44 19.36 7.35 7.43
C PHE A 44 18.90 8.07 6.16
N PRO A 45 18.35 9.30 6.28
CA PRO A 45 17.78 10.03 5.14
C PRO A 45 18.82 10.65 4.19
N VAL A 46 20.12 10.43 4.41
CA VAL A 46 21.19 11.23 3.81
C VAL A 46 21.58 10.80 2.38
N PHE A 47 21.06 9.68 1.87
CA PHE A 47 21.54 9.15 0.58
C PHE A 47 20.47 9.22 -0.49
N SER A 48 20.70 10.12 -1.46
CA SER A 48 19.81 10.38 -2.60
C SER A 48 19.83 9.29 -3.69
N GLY A 49 18.69 9.09 -4.34
CA GLY A 49 18.50 8.45 -5.65
C GLY A 49 19.02 7.02 -5.84
N GLY A 50 20.32 6.83 -5.93
CA GLY A 50 20.93 5.54 -6.30
C GLY A 50 20.77 4.43 -5.24
N ILE A 51 20.86 4.80 -3.95
CA ILE A 51 20.72 3.85 -2.83
C ILE A 51 19.28 3.38 -2.66
N GLN A 52 18.30 4.22 -3.01
CA GLN A 52 16.88 3.89 -2.97
C GLN A 52 16.55 2.68 -3.84
N LYS A 53 17.08 2.63 -5.05
CA LYS A 53 16.90 1.52 -6.01
C LYS A 53 17.59 0.23 -5.53
N THR A 54 18.80 0.37 -5.01
CA THR A 54 19.55 -0.77 -4.46
C THR A 54 18.80 -1.42 -3.30
N MET A 55 18.14 -0.62 -2.46
CA MET A 55 17.38 -1.10 -1.31
C MET A 55 16.08 -1.80 -1.70
N GLU A 56 15.38 -1.31 -2.73
CA GLU A 56 14.20 -1.98 -3.28
C GLU A 56 14.56 -3.41 -3.75
N HIS A 57 15.61 -3.54 -4.54
CA HIS A 57 16.11 -4.85 -5.00
C HIS A 57 16.54 -5.75 -3.85
N PHE A 58 17.21 -5.20 -2.84
CA PHE A 58 17.65 -5.96 -1.68
C PHE A 58 16.47 -6.51 -0.88
N SER A 59 15.44 -5.70 -0.63
CA SER A 59 14.26 -6.11 0.14
C SER A 59 13.48 -7.21 -0.58
N ILE A 60 13.29 -7.10 -1.88
CA ILE A 60 12.67 -8.12 -2.72
C ILE A 60 13.51 -9.42 -2.70
N ARG A 61 14.81 -9.31 -2.89
CA ARG A 61 15.72 -10.44 -2.92
C ARG A 61 15.77 -11.21 -1.58
N SER A 62 15.67 -10.48 -0.47
CA SER A 62 15.57 -11.05 0.86
C SER A 62 14.25 -11.80 1.06
N ALA A 63 13.14 -11.25 0.58
CA ALA A 63 11.83 -11.89 0.62
C ALA A 63 11.78 -13.19 -0.20
N CYS A 64 12.54 -13.28 -1.30
CA CYS A 64 12.64 -14.47 -2.14
C CYS A 64 13.50 -15.59 -1.53
N ARG A 65 14.17 -15.39 -0.41
CA ARG A 65 15.15 -16.35 0.15
C ARG A 65 14.82 -16.86 1.55
N GLY A 66 14.03 -16.13 2.29
CA GLY A 66 13.68 -16.45 3.67
C GLY A 66 12.48 -17.40 3.77
N LYS A 67 12.17 -17.82 5.00
CA LYS A 67 10.85 -18.37 5.35
C LYS A 67 10.07 -17.31 6.13
N HIS A 68 8.90 -16.97 5.65
CA HIS A 68 8.06 -15.93 6.21
C HIS A 68 6.66 -16.46 6.52
N ASP A 69 6.03 -15.97 7.59
CA ASP A 69 4.61 -16.29 7.79
C ASP A 69 3.76 -15.39 6.89
N ILE A 70 3.98 -14.08 6.95
CA ILE A 70 3.29 -13.08 6.13
C ILE A 70 4.34 -12.16 5.51
N VAL A 71 4.27 -11.98 4.20
CA VAL A 71 4.98 -10.92 3.48
C VAL A 71 3.96 -9.88 3.05
N MET A 72 4.19 -8.63 3.38
CA MET A 72 3.39 -7.50 2.92
C MET A 72 4.25 -6.60 2.04
N MET A 73 3.86 -6.46 0.78
CA MET A 73 4.55 -5.64 -0.22
C MET A 73 3.86 -4.29 -0.35
N ALA A 74 4.63 -3.22 -0.23
CA ALA A 74 4.14 -1.85 -0.35
C ALA A 74 5.10 -1.04 -1.24
N PHE A 75 4.66 -0.71 -2.44
CA PHE A 75 5.42 0.07 -3.41
C PHE A 75 4.58 1.22 -3.94
N HIS A 76 5.23 2.35 -4.20
CA HIS A 76 4.53 3.49 -4.77
C HIS A 76 4.28 3.26 -6.25
N HIS A 77 3.03 3.31 -6.67
CA HIS A 77 2.56 2.93 -8.01
C HIS A 77 3.22 3.71 -9.16
N SER A 78 3.70 4.93 -8.92
CA SER A 78 4.28 5.80 -9.96
C SER A 78 5.78 6.05 -9.83
N THR A 79 6.43 5.68 -8.72
CA THR A 79 7.86 5.96 -8.49
C THR A 79 8.70 4.71 -8.31
N SER A 80 8.12 3.62 -7.86
CA SER A 80 8.83 2.36 -7.67
C SER A 80 9.25 1.75 -9.00
N ASP A 81 10.49 1.32 -9.10
CA ASP A 81 10.97 0.58 -10.26
C ASP A 81 10.21 -0.76 -10.41
N PHE A 82 9.82 -1.37 -9.30
CA PHE A 82 8.98 -2.58 -9.31
C PHE A 82 7.62 -2.35 -9.99
N CYS A 83 7.02 -1.17 -9.80
CA CYS A 83 5.72 -0.84 -10.37
C CYS A 83 5.82 -0.29 -11.81
N THR A 84 6.90 0.45 -12.14
CA THR A 84 6.96 1.25 -13.37
C THR A 84 7.91 0.72 -14.44
N LYS A 85 8.95 -0.03 -14.06
CA LYS A 85 10.01 -0.47 -14.98
C LYS A 85 10.06 -1.96 -15.21
N ILE A 86 9.52 -2.74 -14.27
CA ILE A 86 9.48 -4.21 -14.40
C ILE A 86 8.22 -4.58 -15.17
N SER A 87 8.37 -5.45 -16.19
CA SER A 87 7.22 -5.96 -16.94
C SER A 87 6.28 -6.80 -16.05
N SER A 88 5.02 -6.96 -16.45
CA SER A 88 4.04 -7.77 -15.72
C SER A 88 4.49 -9.22 -15.56
N GLU A 89 5.12 -9.81 -16.57
CA GLU A 89 5.65 -11.18 -16.54
C GLU A 89 6.76 -11.31 -15.52
N LYS A 90 7.71 -10.35 -15.50
CA LYS A 90 8.82 -10.36 -14.53
C LYS A 90 8.34 -10.11 -13.12
N ARG A 91 7.32 -9.25 -12.95
CA ARG A 91 6.66 -9.01 -11.66
C ARG A 91 5.99 -10.29 -11.17
N ALA A 92 5.28 -11.00 -12.06
CA ALA A 92 4.66 -12.28 -11.75
C ALA A 92 5.66 -13.33 -11.28
N GLU A 93 6.83 -13.44 -11.95
CA GLU A 93 7.91 -14.35 -11.53
C GLU A 93 8.40 -14.04 -10.10
N ILE A 94 8.66 -12.76 -9.81
CA ILE A 94 9.10 -12.33 -8.48
C ILE A 94 8.05 -12.64 -7.42
N LEU A 95 6.77 -12.34 -7.71
CA LEU A 95 5.68 -12.62 -6.78
C LEU A 95 5.51 -14.11 -6.51
N LYS A 96 5.63 -14.96 -7.52
CA LYS A 96 5.64 -16.43 -7.38
C LYS A 96 6.81 -16.91 -6.50
N GLN A 97 8.01 -16.34 -6.70
CA GLN A 97 9.18 -16.67 -5.87
C GLN A 97 8.93 -16.27 -4.42
N ILE A 98 8.44 -15.07 -4.15
CA ILE A 98 8.13 -14.63 -2.78
C ILE A 98 7.04 -15.52 -2.16
N LYS A 99 5.99 -15.84 -2.93
CA LYS A 99 4.89 -16.71 -2.47
C LYS A 99 5.39 -18.10 -2.07
N ALA A 100 6.37 -18.66 -2.77
CA ALA A 100 6.98 -19.95 -2.41
C ALA A 100 7.70 -19.90 -1.06
N HIS A 101 8.05 -18.73 -0.56
CA HIS A 101 8.76 -18.51 0.70
C HIS A 101 7.90 -17.95 1.83
N CYS A 102 6.60 -17.71 1.61
CA CYS A 102 5.69 -17.22 2.64
C CYS A 102 4.36 -17.97 2.64
N LYS A 103 3.70 -18.01 3.81
CA LYS A 103 2.36 -18.59 3.92
C LYS A 103 1.30 -17.68 3.32
N THR A 104 1.43 -16.37 3.57
CA THR A 104 0.50 -15.35 3.09
C THR A 104 1.26 -14.22 2.44
N LEU A 105 0.93 -13.90 1.19
CA LEU A 105 1.44 -12.75 0.46
C LEU A 105 0.35 -11.69 0.35
N VAL A 106 0.66 -10.50 0.82
CA VAL A 106 -0.26 -9.36 0.86
C VAL A 106 0.30 -8.24 -0.02
N TRP A 107 -0.52 -7.70 -0.91
CA TRP A 107 -0.24 -6.47 -1.62
C TRP A 107 -0.92 -5.30 -0.92
N LEU A 108 -0.18 -4.26 -0.58
CA LEU A 108 -0.70 -2.99 -0.10
C LEU A 108 -0.63 -1.97 -1.24
N ASP A 109 -1.79 -1.73 -1.87
CA ASP A 109 -1.92 -0.71 -2.90
C ASP A 109 -1.97 0.68 -2.26
N THR A 110 -0.95 1.46 -2.55
CA THR A 110 -0.74 2.79 -1.97
C THR A 110 -1.35 3.92 -2.80
N ALA A 111 -2.01 3.60 -3.91
CA ALA A 111 -2.67 4.59 -4.73
C ALA A 111 -3.89 5.21 -4.04
N ASP A 112 -4.04 6.52 -4.16
CA ASP A 112 -5.10 7.28 -3.50
C ASP A 112 -6.49 7.05 -4.10
N SER A 113 -6.56 6.88 -5.40
CA SER A 113 -7.81 6.74 -6.14
C SER A 113 -8.37 5.33 -6.00
N THR A 114 -9.70 5.20 -5.95
CA THR A 114 -10.39 3.90 -6.06
C THR A 114 -10.00 3.15 -7.33
N GLY A 115 -9.60 3.87 -8.38
CA GLY A 115 -9.36 3.31 -9.68
C GLY A 115 -7.94 3.11 -10.11
N THR A 116 -6.99 3.75 -9.49
CA THR A 116 -5.59 3.43 -9.75
C THR A 116 -5.23 2.16 -9.01
N CYS A 117 -5.18 1.03 -9.72
CA CYS A 117 -4.95 -0.29 -9.15
C CYS A 117 -3.83 -1.02 -9.90
N MET A 118 -3.15 -1.94 -9.22
CA MET A 118 -2.18 -2.85 -9.82
C MET A 118 -2.77 -4.27 -9.81
N PHE A 119 -3.83 -4.48 -10.56
CA PHE A 119 -4.53 -5.76 -10.54
C PHE A 119 -3.81 -6.90 -11.25
N ASP A 120 -2.78 -6.62 -12.02
CA ASP A 120 -1.87 -7.63 -12.56
C ASP A 120 -1.17 -8.47 -11.47
N VAL A 121 -1.12 -7.98 -10.22
CA VAL A 121 -0.59 -8.75 -9.08
C VAL A 121 -1.62 -9.70 -8.45
N MET A 122 -2.91 -9.50 -8.71
CA MET A 122 -4.00 -10.25 -8.06
C MET A 122 -3.90 -11.77 -8.16
N PRO A 123 -3.50 -12.36 -9.30
CA PRO A 123 -3.35 -13.81 -9.40
C PRO A 123 -2.34 -14.40 -8.41
N TYR A 124 -1.36 -13.60 -7.99
CA TYR A 124 -0.18 -14.07 -7.25
C TYR A 124 -0.21 -13.78 -5.76
N VAL A 125 -1.13 -12.93 -5.31
CA VAL A 125 -1.27 -12.55 -3.89
C VAL A 125 -2.48 -13.22 -3.25
N ASP A 126 -2.45 -13.38 -1.93
CA ASP A 126 -3.59 -13.92 -1.18
C ASP A 126 -4.58 -12.82 -0.80
N LEU A 127 -4.07 -11.62 -0.50
CA LEU A 127 -4.87 -10.45 -0.13
C LEU A 127 -4.34 -9.21 -0.83
N TYR A 128 -5.26 -8.36 -1.25
CA TYR A 128 -5.00 -7.07 -1.87
C TYR A 128 -5.66 -5.98 -1.04
N PHE A 129 -4.85 -5.17 -0.37
CA PHE A 129 -5.31 -4.09 0.49
C PHE A 129 -5.28 -2.77 -0.25
N LYS A 130 -6.39 -2.04 -0.23
CA LYS A 130 -6.54 -0.73 -0.82
C LYS A 130 -7.27 0.21 0.13
N LYS A 131 -6.82 1.46 0.21
CA LYS A 131 -7.41 2.49 1.08
C LYS A 131 -8.89 2.73 0.78
N GLN A 132 -9.22 2.79 -0.48
CA GLN A 132 -10.57 3.02 -0.98
C GLN A 132 -10.90 2.03 -2.07
N VAL A 133 -12.04 1.38 -1.95
CA VAL A 133 -12.57 0.47 -2.97
C VAL A 133 -13.91 0.98 -3.46
N LEU A 134 -14.29 0.58 -4.67
CA LEU A 134 -15.63 0.87 -5.20
C LEU A 134 -16.68 0.17 -4.35
N LYS A 135 -17.83 0.81 -4.16
CA LYS A 135 -18.96 0.25 -3.42
C LYS A 135 -19.46 -1.03 -4.07
N ASN A 136 -19.57 -1.02 -5.39
CA ASN A 136 -19.84 -2.21 -6.19
C ASN A 136 -18.50 -2.76 -6.71
N LEU A 137 -18.06 -3.88 -6.18
CA LEU A 137 -16.79 -4.49 -6.57
C LEU A 137 -16.80 -5.06 -8.00
N ASP A 138 -17.98 -5.41 -8.54
CA ASP A 138 -18.10 -5.90 -9.91
C ASP A 138 -17.68 -4.82 -10.94
N ASP A 139 -17.71 -3.54 -10.57
CA ASP A 139 -17.21 -2.45 -11.42
C ASP A 139 -15.70 -2.56 -11.69
N TYR A 140 -14.93 -3.29 -10.88
CA TYR A 140 -13.54 -3.60 -11.18
C TYR A 140 -13.34 -4.64 -12.28
N CYS A 141 -14.41 -5.28 -12.75
CA CYS A 141 -14.35 -6.31 -13.80
C CYS A 141 -14.69 -5.73 -15.19
N ARG A 142 -14.86 -4.43 -15.31
CA ARG A 142 -15.20 -3.75 -16.57
C ARG A 142 -14.37 -2.49 -16.76
N ASP A 143 -14.31 -2.02 -17.99
CA ASP A 143 -13.71 -0.73 -18.29
C ASP A 143 -14.64 0.39 -17.81
N ILE A 144 -14.05 1.44 -17.27
CA ILE A 144 -14.74 2.64 -16.79
C ILE A 144 -14.18 3.85 -17.53
N TYR A 145 -15.04 4.65 -18.14
CA TYR A 145 -14.63 5.85 -18.85
C TYR A 145 -13.81 6.79 -17.96
N GLY A 146 -12.66 7.22 -18.46
CA GLY A 146 -11.76 8.11 -17.74
C GLY A 146 -11.14 7.49 -16.48
N ALA A 147 -11.22 6.17 -16.33
CA ALA A 147 -10.72 5.44 -15.19
C ALA A 147 -11.26 5.95 -13.83
N ARG A 148 -12.43 6.57 -13.84
CA ARG A 148 -13.09 7.07 -12.62
C ARG A 148 -14.60 7.03 -12.77
N THR A 149 -15.29 6.52 -11.78
CA THR A 149 -16.76 6.41 -11.80
C THR A 149 -17.46 7.74 -11.99
N PHE A 150 -16.91 8.83 -11.47
CA PHE A 150 -17.49 10.15 -11.68
C PHE A 150 -17.25 10.68 -13.11
N CYS A 151 -16.11 10.37 -13.75
CA CYS A 151 -15.90 10.73 -15.15
C CYS A 151 -16.91 9.99 -16.05
N GLU A 152 -17.08 8.69 -15.81
CA GLU A 152 -18.07 7.89 -16.53
C GLU A 152 -19.49 8.41 -16.30
N TYR A 153 -19.85 8.78 -15.07
CA TYR A 153 -21.15 9.33 -14.74
C TYR A 153 -21.45 10.61 -15.56
N TYR A 154 -20.53 11.57 -15.56
CA TYR A 154 -20.73 12.82 -16.28
C TYR A 154 -20.65 12.64 -17.80
N HIS A 155 -19.80 11.76 -18.29
CA HIS A 155 -19.77 11.40 -19.70
C HIS A 155 -21.13 10.84 -20.15
N ASN A 156 -21.67 9.85 -19.43
CA ASN A 156 -22.93 9.22 -19.76
C ASN A 156 -24.14 10.15 -19.60
N LEU A 157 -24.13 11.01 -18.57
CA LEU A 157 -25.24 11.89 -18.27
C LEU A 157 -25.29 13.13 -19.17
N LEU A 158 -24.14 13.71 -19.48
CA LEU A 158 -24.02 15.02 -20.13
C LEU A 158 -23.33 14.97 -21.50
N GLY A 159 -22.87 13.80 -21.95
CA GLY A 159 -22.11 13.66 -23.19
C GLY A 159 -20.76 14.38 -23.18
N ILE A 160 -20.22 14.67 -21.99
CA ILE A 160 -18.94 15.38 -21.86
C ILE A 160 -17.82 14.44 -22.24
N GLU A 161 -17.00 14.84 -23.20
CA GLU A 161 -15.73 14.20 -23.50
C GLU A 161 -14.59 15.01 -22.88
N ASP A 162 -13.72 14.33 -22.16
CA ASP A 162 -12.55 14.95 -21.54
C ASP A 162 -11.37 14.88 -22.51
N GLU A 163 -10.96 16.00 -23.05
CA GLU A 163 -9.83 16.11 -23.98
C GLU A 163 -8.50 15.65 -23.39
N THR A 164 -8.40 15.68 -22.06
CA THR A 164 -7.20 15.30 -21.34
C THR A 164 -7.19 13.86 -20.86
N ILE A 165 -8.25 13.11 -21.11
CA ILE A 165 -8.27 11.68 -20.78
C ILE A 165 -7.16 10.98 -21.56
N THR A 166 -6.01 10.94 -20.96
CA THR A 166 -5.10 9.84 -21.22
C THR A 166 -5.91 8.58 -20.94
N LYS A 167 -6.00 7.68 -21.92
CA LYS A 167 -6.70 6.38 -21.86
C LYS A 167 -6.16 5.51 -20.73
N ARG A 168 -6.20 5.99 -19.50
CA ARG A 168 -5.89 5.25 -18.30
C ARG A 168 -7.14 4.49 -17.90
N TYR A 169 -7.40 3.44 -18.64
CA TYR A 169 -8.37 2.45 -18.20
C TYR A 169 -7.96 1.95 -16.82
N TYR A 170 -8.95 1.69 -15.97
CA TYR A 170 -8.69 0.82 -14.83
C TYR A 170 -8.14 -0.49 -15.38
N PRO A 171 -7.01 -0.98 -14.93
CA PRO A 171 -6.73 -2.37 -15.15
C PRO A 171 -7.84 -3.13 -14.46
N HIS A 172 -8.76 -3.68 -15.23
CA HIS A 172 -9.80 -4.54 -14.70
C HIS A 172 -9.19 -5.85 -14.16
N THR A 173 -9.91 -6.49 -13.25
CA THR A 173 -9.54 -7.80 -12.73
C THR A 173 -10.64 -8.81 -13.02
N GLU A 174 -10.29 -10.08 -13.01
CA GLU A 174 -11.28 -11.14 -13.13
C GLU A 174 -12.09 -11.27 -11.84
N LYS A 175 -13.39 -11.58 -11.98
CA LYS A 175 -14.34 -11.71 -10.87
C LYS A 175 -13.86 -12.67 -9.78
N GLN A 176 -13.17 -13.73 -10.18
CA GLN A 176 -12.63 -14.73 -9.25
C GLN A 176 -11.63 -14.15 -8.24
N TYR A 177 -11.01 -12.99 -8.51
CA TYR A 177 -10.04 -12.36 -7.61
C TYR A 177 -10.65 -11.31 -6.67
N LEU A 178 -11.89 -10.87 -6.87
CA LEU A 178 -12.53 -9.84 -6.05
C LEU A 178 -12.56 -10.19 -4.56
N HIS A 179 -12.67 -11.48 -4.25
CA HIS A 179 -12.66 -11.96 -2.87
C HIS A 179 -11.35 -11.65 -2.10
N LYS A 180 -10.27 -11.31 -2.81
CA LYS A 180 -8.98 -10.93 -2.21
C LYS A 180 -8.93 -9.47 -1.79
N LEU A 181 -9.80 -8.61 -2.34
CA LEU A 181 -9.85 -7.18 -2.02
C LEU A 181 -10.26 -6.96 -0.56
N ARG A 182 -9.54 -6.06 0.10
CA ARG A 182 -9.83 -5.60 1.46
C ARG A 182 -9.60 -4.11 1.56
N VAL A 183 -10.44 -3.45 2.34
CA VAL A 183 -10.21 -2.06 2.70
C VAL A 183 -9.04 -2.00 3.68
N ALA A 184 -8.03 -1.21 3.33
CA ALA A 184 -6.91 -0.91 4.21
C ALA A 184 -7.24 0.28 5.11
N TRP A 185 -6.31 0.61 6.00
CA TRP A 185 -6.34 1.85 6.75
C TRP A 185 -6.01 3.05 5.85
N ASN A 186 -6.40 4.24 6.29
CA ASN A 186 -5.98 5.48 5.69
C ASN A 186 -4.51 5.80 6.03
N VAL A 187 -3.92 6.70 5.25
CA VAL A 187 -2.60 7.26 5.53
C VAL A 187 -2.55 7.74 6.98
N GLY A 188 -1.48 7.37 7.67
CA GLY A 188 -1.35 7.64 9.10
C GLY A 188 -1.48 9.12 9.43
N ILE A 189 -2.26 9.40 10.47
CA ILE A 189 -2.42 10.73 11.03
C ILE A 189 -1.15 11.09 11.82
N GLY A 190 -0.73 12.32 11.70
CA GLY A 190 0.38 12.89 12.44
C GLY A 190 1.53 13.33 11.57
N ASP A 191 2.45 14.09 12.16
CA ASP A 191 3.55 14.68 11.46
C ASP A 191 4.49 13.61 10.88
N LEU A 192 4.64 13.67 9.57
CA LEU A 192 5.58 12.82 8.83
C LEU A 192 7.02 13.05 9.22
N TYR A 193 7.31 14.29 9.59
CA TYR A 193 8.64 14.70 9.92
C TYR A 193 9.10 14.16 11.28
N ALA A 194 8.17 13.76 12.13
CA ALA A 194 8.47 13.12 13.42
C ALA A 194 9.13 11.73 13.32
N VAL A 195 9.29 11.21 12.12
CA VAL A 195 9.95 9.90 11.87
C VAL A 195 11.41 10.07 11.42
N ARG A 196 11.90 11.28 11.26
CA ARG A 196 13.33 11.49 10.97
C ARG A 196 14.16 11.22 12.23
N PRO A 197 15.23 10.38 12.17
CA PRO A 197 16.06 10.09 13.34
C PRO A 197 16.58 11.34 14.03
N ILE A 198 16.90 12.39 13.24
CA ILE A 198 17.36 13.69 13.75
C ILE A 198 16.26 14.39 14.54
N GLN A 199 14.99 14.25 14.17
CA GLN A 199 13.87 14.83 14.92
C GLN A 199 13.52 14.02 16.17
N LEU A 200 13.75 12.71 16.18
CA LEU A 200 13.67 11.89 17.39
C LEU A 200 14.72 12.31 18.42
N ILE A 201 15.89 12.77 17.97
CA ILE A 201 16.96 13.29 18.84
C ILE A 201 16.65 14.72 19.27
N SER A 202 16.19 15.58 18.35
CA SER A 202 15.93 17.01 18.63
C SER A 202 14.59 17.27 19.31
N HIS A 203 13.57 16.43 19.07
CA HIS A 203 12.22 16.56 19.63
C HIS A 203 11.65 15.22 20.10
N PRO A 204 12.28 14.57 21.09
CA PRO A 204 11.85 13.24 21.54
C PRO A 204 10.43 13.24 22.14
N PHE A 205 9.89 14.39 22.51
CA PHE A 205 8.59 14.56 23.13
C PHE A 205 7.47 14.97 22.17
N SER A 206 7.79 15.31 20.92
CA SER A 206 6.78 15.75 19.92
C SER A 206 6.11 14.61 19.17
N VAL A 207 6.49 13.38 19.42
CA VAL A 207 5.85 12.22 18.82
C VAL A 207 4.52 11.98 19.53
N THR A 208 3.45 12.54 19.00
CA THR A 208 2.09 12.24 19.44
C THR A 208 1.88 10.74 19.30
N LYS A 209 1.69 10.06 20.41
CA LYS A 209 1.31 8.63 20.39
C LYS A 209 -0.05 8.53 19.69
N PRO A 210 -0.19 7.70 18.66
CA PRO A 210 -1.48 7.50 18.03
C PRO A 210 -2.43 6.92 19.10
N VAL A 211 -3.60 7.54 19.23
CA VAL A 211 -4.69 7.02 20.05
C VAL A 211 -5.56 6.17 19.15
N PHE A 212 -5.58 4.87 19.38
CA PHE A 212 -6.50 3.96 18.72
C PHE A 212 -7.83 4.00 19.48
N LEU A 213 -8.84 4.53 18.82
CA LEU A 213 -10.20 4.57 19.36
C LEU A 213 -10.97 3.33 18.88
N SER A 214 -11.85 2.80 19.72
CA SER A 214 -12.76 1.73 19.31
C SER A 214 -13.59 2.18 18.10
N PRO A 215 -13.79 1.32 17.09
CA PRO A 215 -14.70 1.62 15.98
C PRO A 215 -16.15 1.81 16.47
N ASP A 216 -16.50 1.20 17.60
CA ASP A 216 -17.84 1.26 18.20
C ASP A 216 -18.03 2.49 19.11
N ARG A 217 -17.04 3.38 19.17
CA ARG A 217 -17.18 4.60 19.96
C ARG A 217 -18.28 5.48 19.38
N GLU A 218 -19.17 5.93 20.26
CA GLU A 218 -20.16 6.95 19.92
C GLU A 218 -19.49 8.20 19.32
N ARG A 219 -19.97 8.64 18.17
CA ARG A 219 -19.45 9.80 17.47
C ARG A 219 -20.38 10.98 17.72
N THR A 220 -19.80 12.06 18.23
CA THR A 220 -20.52 13.32 18.45
C THR A 220 -20.62 14.20 17.21
N LEU A 221 -19.89 13.84 16.14
CA LEU A 221 -19.87 14.53 14.85
C LEU A 221 -19.93 13.52 13.72
N ASP A 222 -20.97 13.60 12.90
CA ASP A 222 -21.13 12.74 11.71
C ASP A 222 -20.34 13.25 10.50
N VAL A 223 -20.19 14.57 10.40
CA VAL A 223 -19.48 15.23 9.27
C VAL A 223 -18.63 16.38 9.78
N GLN A 224 -17.37 16.40 9.38
CA GLN A 224 -16.49 17.55 9.58
C GLN A 224 -16.07 18.12 8.23
N TYR A 225 -16.51 19.34 7.92
CA TYR A 225 -15.98 20.13 6.80
C TYR A 225 -14.77 20.94 7.24
N ARG A 226 -13.73 20.93 6.41
CA ARG A 226 -12.61 21.88 6.48
C ARG A 226 -12.55 22.69 5.21
#